data_6fe38a6800ed4968e362b382c6091007
#
_entry.id   6fe38a6800ed4968e362b382c6091007
#
_cell.length_a   1.000
_cell.length_b   1.000
_cell.length_c   1.000
_cell.angle_alpha   90.00
_cell.angle_beta   90.00
_cell.angle_gamma   90.00
#
_symmetry.space_group_name_H-M   'P 1'
#
loop_
_entity.id
_entity.type
_entity.pdbx_description
1 polymer ?
#
loop_
_entity_poly.entity_id
_entity_poly.type
_entity_poly.pdbx_seq_one_letter_code
_entity_poly.pdbx_strand_id
1 'polypeptide(L)'
;MNTAVCICFPAISARNAGYGAYAAIDASGAFDKIELQTAIIRMTQAGVIVADYNAIVVEMLENNADPLAAQVYAAIGLSHFVSLRDIYSTMTASRTVSQTRIE
;
A
#
# COMPACT_ATOMS: atom_id res chain seq x y z
N MET A 1 -17.97 3.37 4.65
CA MET A 1 -18.12 2.18 5.52
C MET A 1 -17.27 2.40 6.77
N ASN A 2 -17.83 2.16 7.94
CA ASN A 2 -17.14 2.44 9.20
C ASN A 2 -16.16 1.31 9.56
N THR A 3 -14.88 1.63 9.69
CA THR A 3 -13.82 0.67 10.03
C THR A 3 -14.08 -0.03 11.36
N ALA A 4 -14.60 0.69 12.37
CA ALA A 4 -14.83 0.13 13.71
C ALA A 4 -15.88 -0.97 13.74
N VAL A 5 -16.82 -0.99 12.82
CA VAL A 5 -17.93 -1.93 12.80
C VAL A 5 -17.97 -2.73 11.50
N CYS A 6 -18.17 -2.05 10.38
CA CYS A 6 -18.43 -2.72 9.09
C CYS A 6 -17.21 -3.44 8.50
N ILE A 7 -16.00 -3.05 8.90
CA ILE A 7 -14.76 -3.67 8.45
C ILE A 7 -14.16 -4.57 9.53
N CYS A 8 -14.08 -4.08 10.76
CA CYS A 8 -13.42 -4.78 11.87
C CYS A 8 -14.02 -6.16 12.12
N PHE A 9 -15.33 -6.25 12.32
CA PHE A 9 -15.97 -7.50 12.68
C PHE A 9 -15.98 -8.53 11.54
N PRO A 10 -16.31 -8.17 10.28
CA PRO A 10 -16.19 -9.11 9.18
C PRO A 10 -14.75 -9.59 8.94
N ALA A 11 -13.75 -8.72 9.10
CA ALA A 11 -12.35 -9.10 8.92
C ALA A 11 -11.91 -10.10 10.00
N ILE A 12 -12.29 -9.87 11.25
CA ILE A 12 -12.00 -10.79 12.35
C ILE A 12 -12.71 -12.13 12.14
N SER A 13 -13.96 -12.10 11.72
CA SER A 13 -14.73 -13.32 11.42
C SER A 13 -14.11 -14.11 10.28
N ALA A 14 -13.65 -13.45 9.23
CA ALA A 14 -12.96 -14.09 8.12
C ALA A 14 -11.65 -14.75 8.59
N ARG A 15 -10.89 -14.06 9.43
CA ARG A 15 -9.65 -14.62 9.98
C ARG A 15 -9.92 -15.86 10.84
N ASN A 16 -10.95 -15.80 11.67
CA ASN A 16 -11.34 -16.93 12.53
C ASN A 16 -11.84 -18.12 11.71
N ALA A 17 -12.39 -17.88 10.52
CA ALA A 17 -12.81 -18.93 9.61
C ALA A 17 -11.65 -19.53 8.79
N GLY A 18 -10.42 -19.07 9.00
CA GLY A 18 -9.23 -19.62 8.36
C GLY A 18 -8.75 -18.86 7.13
N TYR A 19 -9.38 -17.73 6.80
CA TYR A 19 -8.96 -16.91 5.66
C TYR A 19 -7.80 -15.97 6.06
N GLY A 20 -6.95 -15.65 5.10
CA GLY A 20 -6.02 -14.54 5.25
C GLY A 20 -6.78 -13.24 5.02
N ALA A 21 -7.08 -12.50 6.09
CA ALA A 21 -7.90 -11.29 6.02
C ALA A 21 -7.01 -10.05 6.03
N TYR A 22 -7.28 -9.14 5.11
CA TYR A 22 -6.61 -7.84 4.97
C TYR A 22 -7.63 -6.73 5.15
N ALA A 23 -7.22 -5.66 5.83
CA ALA A 23 -8.04 -4.47 5.98
C ALA A 23 -7.30 -3.25 5.43
N ALA A 24 -7.84 -2.65 4.38
CA ALA A 24 -7.31 -1.43 3.78
C ALA A 24 -7.88 -0.22 4.53
N ILE A 25 -7.11 0.36 5.43
CA ILE A 25 -7.59 1.40 6.34
C ILE A 25 -7.89 2.70 5.62
N ASP A 26 -7.10 3.06 4.62
CA ASP A 26 -7.29 4.28 3.85
C ASP A 26 -8.43 4.18 2.82
N ALA A 27 -8.87 2.96 2.51
CA ALA A 27 -10.06 2.72 1.69
C ALA A 27 -11.32 2.56 2.54
N SER A 28 -11.20 2.69 3.86
CA SER A 28 -12.29 2.52 4.82
C SER A 28 -12.51 3.81 5.58
N GLY A 29 -13.77 4.10 5.93
CA GLY A 29 -14.11 5.29 6.70
C GLY A 29 -14.04 5.06 8.20
N ALA A 30 -13.95 6.16 8.95
CA ALA A 30 -14.08 6.15 10.40
C ALA A 30 -14.71 7.45 10.86
N PHE A 31 -15.55 7.39 11.91
CA PHE A 31 -16.18 8.58 12.46
C PHE A 31 -15.22 9.35 13.36
N ASP A 32 -14.30 8.66 13.98
CA ASP A 32 -13.46 9.23 15.02
C ASP A 32 -12.11 8.47 15.07
N LYS A 33 -11.09 9.20 15.46
CA LYS A 33 -9.72 8.71 15.51
C LYS A 33 -9.53 7.61 16.56
N ILE A 34 -10.22 7.73 17.69
CA ILE A 34 -10.15 6.73 18.77
C ILE A 34 -10.77 5.41 18.32
N GLU A 35 -11.92 5.48 17.66
CA GLU A 35 -12.58 4.30 17.10
C GLU A 35 -11.71 3.60 16.06
N LEU A 36 -11.07 4.37 15.21
CA LEU A 36 -10.16 3.85 14.20
C LEU A 36 -8.97 3.13 14.84
N GLN A 37 -8.33 3.76 15.81
CA GLN A 37 -7.18 3.18 16.51
C GLN A 37 -7.56 1.91 17.26
N THR A 38 -8.70 1.91 17.93
CA THR A 38 -9.20 0.73 18.64
C THR A 38 -9.49 -0.41 17.67
N ALA A 39 -10.11 -0.14 16.53
CA ALA A 39 -10.38 -1.14 15.51
C ALA A 39 -9.09 -1.74 14.95
N ILE A 40 -8.09 -0.93 14.69
CA ILE A 40 -6.77 -1.38 14.22
C ILE A 40 -6.13 -2.34 15.23
N ILE A 41 -6.16 -1.98 16.51
CA ILE A 41 -5.61 -2.82 17.58
C ILE A 41 -6.34 -4.16 17.65
N ARG A 42 -7.66 -4.14 17.60
CA ARG A 42 -8.47 -5.37 17.66
C ARG A 42 -8.23 -6.28 16.48
N MET A 43 -8.18 -5.72 15.27
CA MET A 43 -7.90 -6.49 14.06
C MET A 43 -6.51 -7.11 14.11
N THR A 44 -5.52 -6.33 14.53
CA THR A 44 -4.13 -6.81 14.65
C THR A 44 -4.02 -7.96 15.65
N GLN A 45 -4.67 -7.84 16.80
CA GLN A 45 -4.69 -8.91 17.81
C GLN A 45 -5.36 -10.18 17.30
N ALA A 46 -6.34 -10.06 16.42
CA ALA A 46 -7.04 -11.20 15.85
C ALA A 46 -6.31 -11.85 14.67
N GLY A 47 -5.19 -11.27 14.24
CA GLY A 47 -4.39 -11.80 13.13
C GLY A 47 -4.80 -11.24 11.76
N VAL A 48 -5.62 -10.20 11.72
CA VAL A 48 -5.93 -9.49 10.47
C VAL A 48 -4.74 -8.63 10.09
N ILE A 49 -4.37 -8.65 8.81
CA ILE A 49 -3.30 -7.82 8.28
C ILE A 49 -3.87 -6.44 7.95
N VAL A 50 -3.43 -5.44 8.70
CA VAL A 50 -3.88 -4.06 8.54
C VAL A 50 -2.85 -3.32 7.68
N ALA A 51 -3.30 -2.74 6.57
CA ALA A 51 -2.41 -2.06 5.63
C ALA A 51 -3.15 -0.95 4.89
N ASP A 52 -2.42 -0.15 4.15
CA ASP A 52 -3.00 0.79 3.20
C ASP A 52 -3.26 0.08 1.86
N TYR A 53 -4.13 0.66 1.01
CA TYR A 53 -4.49 0.00 -0.24
C TYR A 53 -3.29 -0.14 -1.18
N ASN A 54 -2.36 0.80 -1.16
CA ASN A 54 -1.15 0.74 -1.98
C ASN A 54 -0.28 -0.46 -1.62
N ALA A 55 -0.07 -0.68 -0.33
CA ALA A 55 0.72 -1.82 0.15
C ALA A 55 0.08 -3.15 -0.25
N ILE A 56 -1.24 -3.25 -0.16
CA ILE A 56 -1.97 -4.46 -0.55
C ILE A 56 -1.81 -4.74 -2.05
N VAL A 57 -1.97 -3.71 -2.89
CA VAL A 57 -1.83 -3.85 -4.35
C VAL A 57 -0.40 -4.26 -4.73
N VAL A 58 0.60 -3.65 -4.12
CA VAL A 58 2.00 -3.99 -4.37
C VAL A 58 2.32 -5.41 -3.91
N GLU A 59 1.77 -5.84 -2.79
CA GLU A 59 1.92 -7.22 -2.32
C GLU A 59 1.30 -8.23 -3.28
N MET A 60 0.14 -7.91 -3.85
CA MET A 60 -0.50 -8.74 -4.88
C MET A 60 0.34 -8.83 -6.16
N LEU A 61 1.05 -7.76 -6.51
CA LEU A 61 1.95 -7.73 -7.66
C LEU A 61 3.17 -8.65 -7.47
N GLU A 62 3.67 -8.78 -6.22
CA GLU A 62 4.78 -9.61 -5.77
C GLU A 62 6.16 -9.20 -6.29
N ASN A 63 6.28 -8.87 -7.57
CA ASN A 63 7.58 -8.59 -8.19
C ASN A 63 7.52 -7.31 -9.02
N ASN A 64 8.31 -6.31 -8.64
CA ASN A 64 8.40 -5.03 -9.35
C ASN A 64 9.02 -5.15 -10.74
N ALA A 65 9.69 -6.24 -11.04
CA ALA A 65 10.22 -6.53 -12.38
C ALA A 65 9.18 -7.13 -13.32
N ASP A 66 7.97 -7.43 -12.83
CA ASP A 66 6.88 -7.92 -13.65
C ASP A 66 6.51 -6.87 -14.71
N PRO A 67 6.25 -7.28 -15.99
CA PRO A 67 5.83 -6.34 -17.03
C PRO A 67 4.58 -5.53 -16.68
N LEU A 68 3.72 -6.04 -15.78
CA LEU A 68 2.52 -5.33 -15.33
C LEU A 68 2.81 -4.25 -14.29
N ALA A 69 4.02 -4.21 -13.71
CA ALA A 69 4.34 -3.29 -12.63
C ALA A 69 4.11 -1.83 -12.99
N ALA A 70 4.54 -1.40 -14.17
CA ALA A 70 4.35 -0.03 -14.63
C ALA A 70 2.86 0.34 -14.74
N GLN A 71 2.04 -0.57 -15.23
CA GLN A 71 0.59 -0.37 -15.35
C GLN A 71 -0.08 -0.30 -13.97
N VAL A 72 0.33 -1.17 -13.05
CA VAL A 72 -0.20 -1.20 -11.68
C VAL A 72 0.12 0.11 -10.95
N TYR A 73 1.37 0.55 -10.99
CA TYR A 73 1.78 1.81 -10.35
C TYR A 73 1.07 3.02 -10.94
N ALA A 74 0.86 3.04 -12.26
CA ALA A 74 0.10 4.10 -12.91
C ALA A 74 -1.37 4.08 -12.47
N ALA A 75 -1.96 2.90 -12.34
CA ALA A 75 -3.37 2.75 -11.97
C ALA A 75 -3.66 3.20 -10.54
N ILE A 76 -2.78 2.90 -9.59
CA ILE A 76 -2.97 3.29 -8.19
C ILE A 76 -2.56 4.73 -7.89
N GLY A 77 -1.94 5.42 -8.85
CA GLY A 77 -1.64 6.85 -8.73
C GLY A 77 -0.68 7.18 -7.59
N LEU A 78 0.35 6.38 -7.37
CA LEU A 78 1.35 6.62 -6.33
C LEU A 78 2.25 7.79 -6.70
N SER A 79 1.81 9.00 -6.39
CA SER A 79 2.52 10.22 -6.76
C SER A 79 3.95 10.28 -6.21
N HIS A 80 4.16 9.82 -4.98
CA HIS A 80 5.50 9.81 -4.40
C HIS A 80 6.44 8.80 -5.08
N PHE A 81 5.93 7.66 -5.55
CA PHE A 81 6.71 6.70 -6.35
C PHE A 81 7.08 7.27 -7.71
N VAL A 82 6.14 7.98 -8.35
CA VAL A 82 6.41 8.67 -9.61
C VAL A 82 7.49 9.73 -9.39
N SER A 83 7.39 10.53 -8.33
CA SER A 83 8.38 11.54 -7.98
C SER A 83 9.76 10.95 -7.74
N LEU A 84 9.84 9.86 -6.98
CA LEU A 84 11.12 9.17 -6.72
C LEU A 84 11.73 8.61 -8.00
N ARG A 85 10.91 8.01 -8.86
CA ARG A 85 11.36 7.50 -10.16
C ARG A 85 11.91 8.62 -11.03
N ASP A 86 11.22 9.76 -11.07
CA ASP A 86 11.63 10.91 -11.86
C ASP A 86 12.94 11.51 -11.34
N ILE A 87 13.09 11.61 -10.01
CA ILE A 87 14.34 12.06 -9.39
C ILE A 87 15.47 11.10 -9.74
N TYR A 88 15.26 9.80 -9.63
CA TYR A 88 16.26 8.79 -9.97
C TYR A 88 16.66 8.89 -11.44
N SER A 89 15.71 9.01 -12.36
CA SER A 89 15.98 9.15 -13.79
C SER A 89 16.78 10.40 -14.09
N THR A 90 16.47 11.53 -13.44
CA THR A 90 17.20 12.79 -13.59
C THR A 90 18.63 12.65 -13.08
N MET A 91 18.84 12.03 -11.93
CA MET A 91 20.16 11.81 -11.36
C MET A 91 21.00 10.90 -12.25
N THR A 92 20.42 9.86 -12.80
CA THR A 92 21.09 8.94 -13.71
C THR A 92 21.50 9.63 -15.00
N ALA A 93 20.63 10.45 -15.59
CA ALA A 93 20.93 11.25 -16.78
C ALA A 93 22.08 12.23 -16.52
N SER A 94 22.06 12.92 -15.36
CA SER A 94 23.14 13.84 -14.97
C SER A 94 24.47 13.13 -14.82
N ARG A 95 24.50 11.94 -14.24
CA ARG A 95 25.73 11.12 -14.12
C ARG A 95 26.28 10.75 -15.47
N THR A 96 25.44 10.32 -16.40
CA THR A 96 25.83 9.96 -17.76
C THR A 96 26.48 11.15 -18.50
N VAL A 97 25.86 12.32 -18.39
CA VAL A 97 26.39 13.57 -18.99
C VAL A 97 27.76 13.92 -18.38
N SER A 98 27.89 13.84 -17.05
CA SER A 98 29.14 14.12 -16.35
C SER A 98 30.25 13.18 -16.78
N GLN A 99 29.98 11.89 -16.92
CA GLN A 99 30.95 10.90 -17.38
C GLN A 99 31.38 11.15 -18.81
N THR A 100 30.45 11.51 -19.68
CA THR A 100 30.75 11.83 -21.08
C THR A 100 31.66 13.05 -21.20
N ARG A 101 31.51 14.06 -20.33
CA ARG A 101 32.35 15.26 -20.32
C ARG A 101 33.78 15.01 -19.87
N ILE A 102 33.99 14.02 -19.03
CA ILE A 102 35.31 13.66 -18.51
C ILE A 102 36.14 12.90 -19.56
N GLU A 103 35.47 12.13 -20.39
CA GLU A 103 36.09 11.42 -21.49
C GLU A 103 36.37 12.34 -22.68
#